data_30171735fc1f0ef28b59136079f926c4
#
_entry.id   30171735fc1f0ef28b59136079f926c4
#
_cell.length_a   1.000
_cell.length_b   1.000
_cell.length_c   1.000
_cell.angle_alpha   90.00
_cell.angle_beta   90.00
_cell.angle_gamma   90.00
#
_symmetry.space_group_name_H-M   'P 1'
#
loop_
_entity.id
_entity.type
_entity.pdbx_description
1 polymer ?
#
loop_
_entity_poly.entity_id
_entity_poly.type
_entity_poly.pdbx_seq_one_letter_code
_entity_poly.pdbx_strand_id
1 'polypeptide(L)'
;MTLETERLILDTWQRRDWTAFRPIATDTEVMRYITGGTPWSDEKIRWFVDRQVELYRTRGFCRWKLTEKPVGGLIGFCGVGIWGDGMEPEIGWWLARSNWGRGLASEAATVALRDAFERVQMDRLVSIARPDNLASTRIMQKLGLEFECEFENEGVRLVRYAIDRKRYRTRWPSGQGTRQL
;
A
#
# COMPACT_ATOMS: atom_id res chain seq x y z
N MET A 1 -16.71 3.40 3.00
CA MET A 1 -15.89 4.62 3.12
C MET A 1 -14.93 4.63 1.95
N THR A 2 -14.73 5.78 1.35
CA THR A 2 -13.88 5.97 0.15
C THR A 2 -12.95 7.14 0.43
N LEU A 3 -11.69 7.01 0.05
CA LEU A 3 -10.72 8.11 0.02
C LEU A 3 -10.50 8.50 -1.44
N GLU A 4 -10.25 9.77 -1.70
CA GLU A 4 -10.08 10.27 -3.05
C GLU A 4 -8.84 11.15 -3.18
N THR A 5 -8.25 11.11 -4.36
CA THR A 5 -7.20 12.01 -4.81
C THR A 5 -7.64 12.74 -6.08
N GLU A 6 -6.78 13.51 -6.69
CA GLU A 6 -7.05 14.11 -7.99
C GLU A 6 -7.35 13.05 -9.06
N ARG A 7 -6.56 11.96 -9.11
CA ARG A 7 -6.63 10.95 -10.17
C ARG A 7 -7.17 9.59 -9.73
N LEU A 8 -7.32 9.35 -8.42
CA LEU A 8 -7.64 8.02 -7.89
C LEU A 8 -8.85 8.02 -6.96
N ILE A 9 -9.52 6.88 -6.94
CA ILE A 9 -10.46 6.47 -5.90
C ILE A 9 -9.84 5.29 -5.15
N LEU A 10 -9.75 5.42 -3.83
CA LEU A 10 -9.33 4.37 -2.92
C LEU A 10 -10.57 3.86 -2.18
N ASP A 11 -11.02 2.65 -2.48
CA ASP A 11 -12.27 2.12 -1.93
C ASP A 11 -12.05 0.79 -1.21
N THR A 12 -13.01 0.40 -0.39
CA THR A 12 -13.02 -0.89 0.29
C THR A 12 -13.23 -2.03 -0.69
N TRP A 13 -12.67 -3.20 -0.35
CA TRP A 13 -12.82 -4.40 -1.15
C TRP A 13 -14.19 -5.03 -0.97
N GLN A 14 -14.68 -5.64 -2.06
CA GLN A 14 -15.76 -6.62 -2.05
C GLN A 14 -15.16 -7.99 -2.42
N ARG A 15 -15.72 -9.08 -1.88
CA ARG A 15 -15.18 -10.42 -2.14
C ARG A 15 -15.03 -10.74 -3.63
N ARG A 16 -15.97 -10.27 -4.48
CA ARG A 16 -15.92 -10.46 -5.94
C ARG A 16 -14.76 -9.74 -6.64
N ASP A 17 -14.14 -8.75 -6.00
CA ASP A 17 -13.07 -7.94 -6.63
C ASP A 17 -11.79 -8.75 -6.90
N TRP A 18 -11.68 -9.98 -6.36
CA TRP A 18 -10.55 -10.86 -6.64
C TRP A 18 -10.37 -11.13 -8.14
N THR A 19 -11.46 -11.20 -8.92
CA THR A 19 -11.41 -11.42 -10.37
C THR A 19 -10.78 -10.25 -11.10
N ALA A 20 -11.11 -9.02 -10.69
CA ALA A 20 -10.50 -7.80 -11.24
C ALA A 20 -9.04 -7.60 -10.77
N PHE A 21 -8.68 -8.10 -9.58
CA PHE A 21 -7.31 -8.03 -9.06
C PHE A 21 -6.40 -9.13 -9.64
N ARG A 22 -6.96 -10.23 -10.08
CA ARG A 22 -6.23 -11.39 -10.61
C ARG A 22 -5.17 -11.04 -11.66
N PRO A 23 -5.47 -10.23 -12.73
CA PRO A 23 -4.45 -9.87 -13.72
C PRO A 23 -3.23 -9.17 -13.14
N ILE A 24 -3.37 -8.45 -12.05
CA ILE A 24 -2.27 -7.76 -11.37
C ILE A 24 -1.44 -8.75 -10.54
N ALA A 25 -2.12 -9.60 -9.78
CA ALA A 25 -1.48 -10.58 -8.89
C ALA A 25 -0.87 -11.79 -9.63
N THR A 26 -1.14 -11.93 -10.93
CA THR A 26 -0.55 -12.97 -11.80
C THR A 26 0.46 -12.40 -12.82
N ASP A 27 0.64 -11.08 -12.88
CA ASP A 27 1.67 -10.47 -13.72
C ASP A 27 3.06 -10.73 -13.11
N THR A 28 3.93 -11.42 -13.83
CA THR A 28 5.26 -11.80 -13.36
C THR A 28 6.16 -10.60 -13.05
N GLU A 29 6.01 -9.48 -13.78
CA GLU A 29 6.77 -8.26 -13.51
C GLU A 29 6.29 -7.56 -12.22
N VAL A 30 4.97 -7.52 -11.97
CA VAL A 30 4.42 -7.02 -10.70
C VAL A 30 4.91 -7.89 -9.55
N MET A 31 4.91 -9.21 -9.74
CA MET A 31 5.30 -10.19 -8.72
C MET A 31 6.81 -10.31 -8.52
N ARG A 32 7.63 -9.71 -9.39
CA ARG A 32 9.09 -9.79 -9.34
C ARG A 32 9.69 -9.46 -7.97
N TYR A 33 9.22 -8.39 -7.35
CA TYR A 33 9.71 -7.94 -6.04
C TYR A 33 8.95 -8.52 -4.84
N ILE A 34 7.96 -9.37 -5.10
CA ILE A 34 7.06 -9.92 -4.07
C ILE A 34 7.35 -11.40 -3.85
N THR A 35 7.29 -12.18 -4.93
CA THR A 35 7.49 -13.63 -4.91
C THR A 35 8.65 -14.10 -5.79
N GLY A 36 9.47 -13.17 -6.31
CA GLY A 36 10.49 -13.48 -7.30
C GLY A 36 9.91 -13.74 -8.70
N GLY A 37 8.70 -13.24 -8.99
CA GLY A 37 8.02 -13.38 -10.28
C GLY A 37 7.00 -14.53 -10.33
N THR A 38 6.85 -15.32 -9.27
CA THR A 38 5.85 -16.39 -9.22
C THR A 38 4.45 -15.80 -9.05
N PRO A 39 3.52 -16.04 -9.98
CA PRO A 39 2.13 -15.61 -9.86
C PRO A 39 1.45 -16.18 -8.62
N TRP A 40 0.53 -15.42 -8.04
CA TRP A 40 -0.33 -15.95 -6.99
C TRP A 40 -1.38 -16.91 -7.57
N SER A 41 -1.72 -17.95 -6.79
CA SER A 41 -2.86 -18.79 -7.11
C SER A 41 -4.18 -18.05 -6.87
N ASP A 42 -5.25 -18.52 -7.49
CA ASP A 42 -6.59 -17.93 -7.32
C ASP A 42 -7.05 -18.00 -5.85
N GLU A 43 -6.67 -19.07 -5.12
CA GLU A 43 -6.95 -19.21 -3.68
C GLU A 43 -6.24 -18.12 -2.87
N LYS A 44 -4.98 -17.84 -3.18
CA LYS A 44 -4.20 -16.79 -2.49
C LYS A 44 -4.76 -15.40 -2.77
N ILE A 45 -5.22 -15.15 -4.00
CA ILE A 45 -5.86 -13.88 -4.38
C ILE A 45 -7.17 -13.68 -3.63
N ARG A 46 -8.03 -14.70 -3.56
CA ARG A 46 -9.28 -14.67 -2.79
C ARG A 46 -9.01 -14.46 -1.30
N TRP A 47 -8.08 -15.20 -0.74
CA TRP A 47 -7.66 -15.04 0.65
C TRP A 47 -7.20 -13.60 0.93
N PHE A 48 -6.38 -13.02 0.05
CA PHE A 48 -5.93 -11.63 0.20
C PHE A 48 -7.12 -10.65 0.23
N VAL A 49 -8.04 -10.76 -0.73
CA VAL A 49 -9.22 -9.90 -0.80
C VAL A 49 -10.12 -10.08 0.42
N ASP A 50 -10.40 -11.31 0.82
CA ASP A 50 -11.20 -11.61 2.03
C ASP A 50 -10.54 -11.03 3.28
N ARG A 51 -9.22 -11.11 3.39
CA ARG A 51 -8.46 -10.50 4.49
C ARG A 51 -8.59 -8.97 4.51
N GLN A 52 -8.60 -8.29 3.36
CA GLN A 52 -8.82 -6.84 3.32
C GLN A 52 -10.25 -6.47 3.76
N VAL A 53 -11.25 -7.21 3.31
CA VAL A 53 -12.65 -7.03 3.74
C VAL A 53 -12.77 -7.18 5.25
N GLU A 54 -12.19 -8.23 5.82
CA GLU A 54 -12.25 -8.52 7.25
C GLU A 54 -11.45 -7.50 8.07
N LEU A 55 -10.27 -7.10 7.61
CA LEU A 55 -9.43 -6.10 8.28
C LEU A 55 -10.15 -4.75 8.38
N TYR A 56 -10.79 -4.32 7.29
CA TYR A 56 -11.58 -3.10 7.32
C TYR A 56 -12.79 -3.21 8.27
N ARG A 57 -13.51 -4.34 8.23
CA ARG A 57 -14.67 -4.57 9.08
C ARG A 57 -14.33 -4.55 10.58
N THR A 58 -13.18 -5.12 10.95
CA THR A 58 -12.80 -5.32 12.36
C THR A 58 -11.93 -4.21 12.92
N ARG A 59 -11.12 -3.56 12.08
CA ARG A 59 -10.11 -2.56 12.52
C ARG A 59 -10.29 -1.19 11.86
N GLY A 60 -11.19 -1.05 10.89
CA GLY A 60 -11.47 0.23 10.23
C GLY A 60 -10.41 0.69 9.21
N PHE A 61 -9.46 -0.17 8.85
CA PHE A 61 -8.45 0.10 7.82
C PHE A 61 -8.16 -1.13 6.97
N CYS A 62 -7.62 -0.94 5.78
CA CYS A 62 -7.16 -2.00 4.89
C CYS A 62 -6.18 -1.46 3.85
N ARG A 63 -5.63 -2.33 3.04
CA ARG A 63 -5.05 -1.95 1.75
C ARG A 63 -6.21 -1.68 0.79
N TRP A 64 -6.52 -0.41 0.55
CA TRP A 64 -7.61 0.04 -0.31
C TRP A 64 -7.40 -0.40 -1.75
N LYS A 65 -8.44 -0.86 -2.43
CA LYS A 65 -8.37 -1.04 -3.88
C LYS A 65 -8.31 0.31 -4.57
N LEU A 66 -7.55 0.40 -5.65
CA LEU A 66 -7.34 1.61 -6.44
C LEU A 66 -8.07 1.54 -7.76
N THR A 67 -8.80 2.59 -8.08
CA THR A 67 -9.41 2.82 -9.39
C THR A 67 -8.98 4.18 -9.90
N GLU A 68 -8.61 4.27 -11.18
CA GLU A 68 -8.24 5.54 -11.81
C GLU A 68 -9.49 6.27 -12.33
N LYS A 69 -9.59 7.58 -12.08
CA LYS A 69 -10.66 8.46 -12.58
C LYS A 69 -10.44 8.78 -14.06
N PRO A 70 -11.52 9.14 -14.84
CA PRO A 70 -12.91 9.26 -14.40
C PRO A 70 -13.65 7.91 -14.33
N VAL A 71 -13.34 6.96 -15.20
CA VAL A 71 -13.98 5.64 -15.26
C VAL A 71 -12.93 4.62 -15.63
N GLY A 72 -12.15 4.20 -14.65
CA GLY A 72 -11.12 3.18 -14.82
C GLY A 72 -11.49 1.87 -14.13
N GLY A 73 -10.82 0.79 -14.55
CA GLY A 73 -10.82 -0.49 -13.83
C GLY A 73 -9.97 -0.44 -12.59
N LEU A 74 -9.95 -1.54 -11.85
CA LEU A 74 -9.05 -1.74 -10.74
C LEU A 74 -7.60 -1.75 -11.25
N ILE A 75 -6.78 -0.86 -10.71
CA ILE A 75 -5.37 -0.70 -11.11
C ILE A 75 -4.38 -1.20 -10.05
N GLY A 76 -4.86 -1.63 -8.88
CA GLY A 76 -4.01 -2.08 -7.81
C GLY A 76 -4.59 -1.86 -6.43
N PHE A 77 -3.71 -1.75 -5.45
CA PHE A 77 -4.06 -1.36 -4.09
C PHE A 77 -3.01 -0.45 -3.47
N CYS A 78 -3.43 0.30 -2.45
CA CYS A 78 -2.54 1.03 -1.56
C CYS A 78 -3.19 1.17 -0.19
N GLY A 79 -2.42 1.06 0.88
CA GLY A 79 -2.92 1.29 2.24
C GLY A 79 -2.24 0.43 3.28
N VAL A 80 -2.86 0.37 4.46
CA VAL A 80 -2.29 -0.31 5.61
C VAL A 80 -2.82 -1.74 5.72
N GLY A 81 -1.91 -2.67 5.80
CA GLY A 81 -2.16 -4.06 6.18
C GLY A 81 -1.44 -4.40 7.48
N ILE A 82 -1.43 -5.68 7.81
CA ILE A 82 -0.66 -6.21 8.92
C ILE A 82 0.40 -7.14 8.34
N TRP A 83 1.65 -6.90 8.73
CA TRP A 83 2.78 -7.71 8.31
C TRP A 83 3.19 -8.71 9.41
N GLY A 84 3.72 -9.86 9.00
CA GLY A 84 4.18 -10.91 9.91
C GLY A 84 3.07 -11.48 10.79
N ASP A 85 3.39 -11.74 12.04
CA ASP A 85 2.52 -12.39 13.04
C ASP A 85 1.32 -11.55 13.51
N GLY A 86 0.94 -10.53 12.75
CA GLY A 86 -0.24 -9.72 13.01
C GLY A 86 -0.04 -8.57 13.98
N MET A 87 1.19 -8.22 14.30
CA MET A 87 1.48 -7.19 15.30
C MET A 87 1.79 -5.81 14.72
N GLU A 88 2.27 -5.71 13.47
CA GLU A 88 2.80 -4.45 12.98
C GLU A 88 2.05 -3.91 11.76
N PRO A 89 1.50 -2.68 11.86
CA PRO A 89 0.86 -2.02 10.72
C PRO A 89 1.90 -1.66 9.65
N GLU A 90 1.67 -2.16 8.43
CA GLU A 90 2.53 -1.93 7.27
C GLU A 90 1.77 -1.19 6.18
N ILE A 91 2.31 -0.06 5.73
CA ILE A 91 1.82 0.61 4.53
C ILE A 91 2.50 0.03 3.28
N GLY A 92 1.68 -0.40 2.31
CA GLY A 92 2.18 -1.00 1.07
C GLY A 92 1.31 -0.67 -0.13
N TRP A 93 1.83 -0.88 -1.32
CA TRP A 93 1.18 -0.59 -2.61
C TRP A 93 1.63 -1.55 -3.70
N TRP A 94 0.69 -1.94 -4.54
CA TRP A 94 0.94 -2.62 -5.81
C TRP A 94 0.08 -1.97 -6.89
N LEU A 95 0.65 -1.76 -8.06
CA LEU A 95 -0.05 -1.26 -9.23
C LEU A 95 0.16 -2.19 -10.42
N ALA A 96 -0.84 -2.27 -11.27
CA ALA A 96 -0.71 -2.85 -12.60
C ALA A 96 0.46 -2.18 -13.34
N ARG A 97 1.21 -2.96 -14.11
CA ARG A 97 2.42 -2.50 -14.83
C ARG A 97 2.15 -1.28 -15.72
N SER A 98 0.98 -1.25 -16.40
CA SER A 98 0.55 -0.12 -17.24
C SER A 98 0.41 1.22 -16.49
N ASN A 99 0.33 1.18 -15.16
CA ASN A 99 0.16 2.35 -14.31
C ASN A 99 1.45 2.79 -13.60
N TRP A 100 2.59 2.16 -13.90
CA TRP A 100 3.88 2.53 -13.33
C TRP A 100 4.42 3.83 -13.92
N GLY A 101 5.36 4.46 -13.21
CA GLY A 101 6.05 5.68 -13.66
C GLY A 101 5.22 6.95 -13.69
N ARG A 102 3.93 6.89 -13.34
CA ARG A 102 2.97 7.99 -13.43
C ARG A 102 2.74 8.72 -12.09
N GLY A 103 3.45 8.32 -11.04
CA GLY A 103 3.30 8.91 -9.69
C GLY A 103 2.07 8.45 -8.90
N LEU A 104 1.21 7.59 -9.45
CA LEU A 104 -0.06 7.16 -8.85
C LEU A 104 0.14 6.45 -7.49
N ALA A 105 1.18 5.63 -7.36
CA ALA A 105 1.49 4.97 -6.08
C ALA A 105 1.85 5.98 -4.98
N SER A 106 2.65 7.01 -5.30
CA SER A 106 2.98 8.08 -4.33
C SER A 106 1.76 8.88 -3.93
N GLU A 107 0.87 9.19 -4.88
CA GLU A 107 -0.37 9.91 -4.64
C GLU A 107 -1.30 9.12 -3.72
N ALA A 108 -1.56 7.84 -4.02
CA ALA A 108 -2.36 6.95 -3.20
C ALA A 108 -1.76 6.77 -1.79
N ALA A 109 -0.44 6.56 -1.70
CA ALA A 109 0.24 6.33 -0.45
C ALA A 109 0.23 7.56 0.47
N THR A 110 0.25 8.76 -0.09
CA THR A 110 0.11 10.01 0.69
C THR A 110 -1.25 10.08 1.39
N VAL A 111 -2.33 9.78 0.68
CA VAL A 111 -3.69 9.81 1.27
C VAL A 111 -3.89 8.65 2.25
N ALA A 112 -3.38 7.46 1.93
CA ALA A 112 -3.44 6.31 2.83
C ALA A 112 -2.64 6.52 4.13
N LEU A 113 -1.46 7.17 4.04
CA LEU A 113 -0.66 7.56 5.19
C LEU A 113 -1.42 8.55 6.10
N ARG A 114 -2.04 9.56 5.48
CA ARG A 114 -2.86 10.54 6.20
C ARG A 114 -4.03 9.86 6.92
N ASP A 115 -4.76 9.01 6.23
CA ASP A 115 -5.88 8.25 6.80
C ASP A 115 -5.44 7.43 8.02
N ALA A 116 -4.29 6.76 7.94
CA ALA A 116 -3.74 5.96 9.01
C ALA A 116 -3.42 6.79 10.27
N PHE A 117 -2.79 7.96 10.12
CA PHE A 117 -2.42 8.78 11.28
C PHE A 117 -3.54 9.69 11.78
N GLU A 118 -4.39 10.23 10.91
CA GLU A 118 -5.41 11.22 11.28
C GLU A 118 -6.75 10.59 11.66
N ARG A 119 -7.24 9.59 10.90
CA ARG A 119 -8.51 8.93 11.18
C ARG A 119 -8.34 7.69 12.05
N VAL A 120 -7.44 6.78 11.65
CA VAL A 120 -7.25 5.51 12.39
C VAL A 120 -6.43 5.71 13.65
N GLN A 121 -5.69 6.82 13.75
CA GLN A 121 -4.91 7.20 14.92
C GLN A 121 -3.77 6.22 15.24
N MET A 122 -3.11 5.69 14.21
CA MET A 122 -1.96 4.82 14.38
C MET A 122 -0.76 5.58 14.97
N ASP A 123 0.01 4.91 15.82
CA ASP A 123 1.22 5.51 16.43
C ASP A 123 2.46 5.36 15.56
N ARG A 124 2.50 4.30 14.75
CA ARG A 124 3.64 3.95 13.93
C ARG A 124 3.20 3.14 12.70
N LEU A 125 3.93 3.30 11.61
CA LEU A 125 3.83 2.49 10.40
C LEU A 125 5.21 2.06 9.95
N VAL A 126 5.30 0.86 9.40
CA VAL A 126 6.46 0.39 8.65
C VAL A 126 6.11 0.24 7.18
N SER A 127 7.11 0.14 6.33
CA SER A 127 7.01 -0.29 4.95
C SER A 127 8.22 -1.13 4.60
N ILE A 128 8.01 -2.21 3.86
CA ILE A 128 9.01 -3.24 3.62
C ILE A 128 9.12 -3.47 2.10
N ALA A 129 10.36 -3.60 1.63
CA ALA A 129 10.63 -3.90 0.23
C ALA A 129 11.93 -4.68 0.08
N ARG A 130 12.14 -5.27 -1.09
CA ARG A 130 13.47 -5.75 -1.49
C ARG A 130 14.40 -4.55 -1.70
N PRO A 131 15.71 -4.66 -1.38
CA PRO A 131 16.66 -3.54 -1.50
C PRO A 131 16.76 -2.99 -2.93
N ASP A 132 16.61 -3.85 -3.92
CA ASP A 132 16.66 -3.52 -5.34
C ASP A 132 15.36 -2.91 -5.90
N ASN A 133 14.27 -2.90 -5.12
CA ASN A 133 13.03 -2.20 -5.47
C ASN A 133 13.14 -0.69 -5.19
N LEU A 134 13.97 -0.02 -5.98
CA LEU A 134 14.24 1.42 -5.82
C LEU A 134 12.99 2.29 -6.01
N ALA A 135 11.99 1.81 -6.75
CA ALA A 135 10.74 2.54 -6.91
C ALA A 135 9.98 2.62 -5.58
N SER A 136 9.86 1.50 -4.85
CA SER A 136 9.21 1.47 -3.53
C SER A 136 9.99 2.27 -2.48
N THR A 137 11.32 2.11 -2.41
CA THR A 137 12.13 2.84 -1.42
C THR A 137 12.08 4.36 -1.61
N ARG A 138 12.03 4.83 -2.86
CA ARG A 138 11.82 6.27 -3.17
C ARG A 138 10.45 6.77 -2.68
N ILE A 139 9.39 5.97 -2.79
CA ILE A 139 8.07 6.33 -2.27
C ILE A 139 8.12 6.39 -0.74
N MET A 140 8.71 5.39 -0.06
CA MET A 140 8.89 5.40 1.39
C MET A 140 9.57 6.69 1.86
N GLN A 141 10.67 7.08 1.22
CA GLN A 141 11.41 8.31 1.53
C GLN A 141 10.58 9.58 1.28
N LYS A 142 9.82 9.66 0.17
CA LYS A 142 8.92 10.78 -0.12
C LYS A 142 7.84 10.94 0.95
N LEU A 143 7.31 9.85 1.47
CA LEU A 143 6.33 9.84 2.56
C LEU A 143 6.94 10.25 3.90
N GLY A 144 8.26 10.29 4.01
CA GLY A 144 8.97 10.64 5.24
C GLY A 144 9.31 9.45 6.13
N LEU A 145 9.19 8.22 5.61
CA LEU A 145 9.70 7.05 6.31
C LEU A 145 11.23 7.07 6.29
N GLU A 146 11.85 6.69 7.39
CA GLU A 146 13.30 6.55 7.53
C GLU A 146 13.70 5.08 7.49
N PHE A 147 14.87 4.83 6.91
CA PHE A 147 15.49 3.51 6.94
C PHE A 147 15.72 3.07 8.39
N GLU A 148 15.31 1.87 8.73
CA GLU A 148 15.45 1.30 10.06
C GLU A 148 16.47 0.16 10.10
N CYS A 149 16.30 -0.84 9.23
CA CYS A 149 17.20 -1.98 9.14
C CYS A 149 17.08 -2.73 7.82
N GLU A 150 18.09 -3.56 7.55
CA GLU A 150 17.98 -4.73 6.67
C GLU A 150 17.74 -5.97 7.51
N PHE A 151 16.99 -6.91 6.97
CA PHE A 151 16.75 -8.21 7.60
C PHE A 151 16.44 -9.26 6.53
N GLU A 152 16.43 -10.51 6.93
CA GLU A 152 16.06 -11.63 6.07
C GLU A 152 14.73 -12.23 6.54
N ASN A 153 13.85 -12.52 5.60
CA ASN A 153 12.62 -13.24 5.86
C ASN A 153 12.45 -14.33 4.80
N GLU A 154 12.35 -15.57 5.23
CA GLU A 154 12.21 -16.74 4.35
C GLU A 154 13.27 -16.80 3.24
N GLY A 155 14.53 -16.46 3.55
CA GLY A 155 15.63 -16.45 2.60
C GLY A 155 15.64 -15.23 1.65
N VAL A 156 14.75 -14.27 1.86
CA VAL A 156 14.67 -13.06 1.06
C VAL A 156 15.18 -11.87 1.87
N ARG A 157 16.19 -11.18 1.31
CA ARG A 157 16.73 -9.95 1.89
C ARG A 157 15.76 -8.79 1.68
N LEU A 158 15.44 -8.08 2.77
CA LEU A 158 14.47 -7.00 2.81
C LEU A 158 15.04 -5.77 3.51
N VAL A 159 14.56 -4.59 3.14
CA VAL A 159 14.78 -3.33 3.85
C VAL A 159 13.49 -2.88 4.49
N ARG A 160 13.60 -2.33 5.68
CA ARG A 160 12.51 -1.79 6.46
C ARG A 160 12.68 -0.30 6.68
N TYR A 161 11.63 0.43 6.42
CA TYR A 161 11.49 1.86 6.68
C TYR A 161 10.34 2.07 7.64
N ALA A 162 10.43 3.11 8.48
CA ALA A 162 9.41 3.39 9.48
C ALA A 162 9.12 4.89 9.62
N ILE A 163 7.92 5.19 10.08
CA ILE A 163 7.50 6.53 10.48
C ILE A 163 6.60 6.43 11.71
N ASP A 164 6.88 7.23 12.73
CA ASP A 164 6.02 7.39 13.89
C ASP A 164 5.13 8.63 13.77
N ARG A 165 4.15 8.75 14.68
CA ARG A 165 3.22 9.87 14.74
C ARG A 165 3.91 11.23 14.93
N LYS A 166 4.99 11.29 15.72
CA LYS A 166 5.74 12.52 15.96
C LYS A 166 6.36 13.03 14.67
N ARG A 167 7.04 12.13 13.94
CA ARG A 167 7.65 12.44 12.65
C ARG A 167 6.60 12.78 11.60
N TYR A 168 5.49 12.04 11.55
CA TYR A 168 4.37 12.36 10.67
C TYR A 168 3.89 13.80 10.88
N ARG A 169 3.61 14.22 12.12
CA ARG A 169 3.17 15.59 12.44
C ARG A 169 4.19 16.65 12.07
N THR A 170 5.48 16.37 12.20
CA THR A 170 6.55 17.29 11.78
C THR A 170 6.59 17.45 10.26
N ARG A 171 6.44 16.35 9.53
CA ARG A 171 6.49 16.31 8.06
C ARG A 171 5.22 16.87 7.41
N TRP A 172 4.07 16.62 8.03
CA TRP A 172 2.73 16.93 7.55
C TRP A 172 1.95 17.71 8.61
N PRO A 173 2.32 18.99 8.87
CA PRO A 173 1.65 19.80 9.90
C PRO A 173 0.17 19.98 9.58
N SER A 174 -0.69 19.77 10.59
CA SER A 174 -2.13 19.98 10.49
C SER A 174 -2.44 21.42 10.07
N GLY A 175 -3.16 21.61 8.96
CA GLY A 175 -3.56 22.95 8.47
C GLY A 175 -2.99 23.34 7.10
N GLN A 176 -2.11 22.58 6.49
CA GLN A 176 -1.73 22.79 5.09
C GLN A 176 -2.62 21.91 4.20
N GLY A 177 -3.77 22.49 3.80
CA GLY A 177 -4.55 21.98 2.68
C GLY A 177 -3.64 21.77 1.46
N THR A 178 -3.89 20.70 0.78
CA THR A 178 -3.28 20.19 -0.46
C THR A 178 -2.43 21.25 -1.20
N ARG A 179 -1.14 21.37 -0.89
CA ARG A 179 -0.19 21.87 -1.87
C ARG A 179 0.21 20.70 -2.75
N GLN A 180 -0.15 20.83 -4.01
CA GLN A 180 0.22 19.96 -5.10
C GLN A 180 1.73 19.63 -5.06
N LEU A 181 2.05 18.36 -5.14
CA LEU A 181 3.37 17.84 -5.50
C LEU A 181 3.37 17.43 -6.95
#